data_09a521e1513c6d3d0b2d3a916f2f5d7f
#
_entry.id   09a521e1513c6d3d0b2d3a916f2f5d7f
#
_cell.length_a   1.000
_cell.length_b   1.000
_cell.length_c   1.000
_cell.angle_alpha   90.00
_cell.angle_beta   90.00
_cell.angle_gamma   90.00
#
_symmetry.space_group_name_H-M   'P 1'
#
loop_
_entity.id
_entity.type
_entity.pdbx_description
1 polymer ?
#
loop_
_entity_poly.entity_id
_entity_poly.type
_entity_poly.pdbx_seq_one_letter_code
_entity_poly.pdbx_strand_id
1 'polypeptide(L)'
;NTLPCGTIVDYPDLHHRGIMLDVVRNYYPVDSIYRILDIMAYHKLNVLHFHLSDDEAWRLEIPGLPQLTEIGSRRGFTTDESECLLPMYCGGWDPNAPTTANGYITREKYIELLRYAGERHIRVIPEIDMPGHMRAAKKAMGNLLTDSAFDARVYKSAQNYTDNVIDVTKPYAVEFIDHVITEIVKMHEEANHPLTIFNIGGDEVPKGALTKEEHQAFIDQVLGILQRYHLQPMGWEEITHFCKPESRAICYSWLNSDTKPLEMAEAGYPVVLANANRLYFDFAYCNHHEEKGLNWGGYT
;
A
#
# COMPACT_ATOMS: atom_id res chain seq x y z
N ASN A 1 15.49 -39.26 -9.67
CA ASN A 1 14.76 -38.44 -10.67
C ASN A 1 15.73 -38.06 -11.77
N THR A 2 15.49 -38.50 -13.01
CA THR A 2 16.24 -38.09 -14.19
C THR A 2 15.40 -37.14 -15.02
N LEU A 3 16.00 -36.03 -15.43
CA LEU A 3 15.38 -35.12 -16.39
C LEU A 3 15.86 -35.53 -17.80
N PRO A 4 14.97 -35.58 -18.80
CA PRO A 4 15.38 -35.81 -20.18
C PRO A 4 16.26 -34.66 -20.67
N CYS A 5 17.28 -34.98 -21.47
CA CYS A 5 18.04 -33.94 -22.17
C CYS A 5 17.15 -33.28 -23.24
N GLY A 6 17.17 -31.97 -23.29
CA GLY A 6 16.39 -31.17 -24.24
C GLY A 6 16.74 -29.69 -24.17
N THR A 7 16.27 -28.95 -25.14
CA THR A 7 16.37 -27.49 -25.14
C THR A 7 14.97 -26.92 -24.83
N ILE A 8 14.91 -26.08 -23.78
CA ILE A 8 13.68 -25.33 -23.43
C ILE A 8 13.97 -23.87 -23.73
N VAL A 9 13.10 -23.24 -24.53
CA VAL A 9 13.12 -21.79 -24.77
C VAL A 9 11.83 -21.24 -24.22
N ASP A 10 11.93 -20.43 -23.17
CA ASP A 10 10.79 -19.82 -22.49
C ASP A 10 11.19 -18.46 -21.93
N TYR A 11 10.40 -17.44 -22.20
CA TYR A 11 10.61 -16.07 -21.72
C TYR A 11 9.25 -15.35 -21.57
N PRO A 12 9.14 -14.42 -20.64
CA PRO A 12 7.91 -13.66 -20.45
C PRO A 12 7.79 -12.53 -21.47
N ASP A 13 6.57 -12.29 -21.98
CA ASP A 13 6.27 -11.13 -22.82
C ASP A 13 6.21 -9.83 -22.00
N LEU A 14 5.82 -9.92 -20.73
CA LEU A 14 5.72 -8.79 -19.81
C LEU A 14 6.75 -8.91 -18.68
N HIS A 15 7.49 -7.84 -18.43
CA HIS A 15 8.48 -7.79 -17.35
C HIS A 15 7.83 -7.69 -15.95
N HIS A 16 6.69 -7.02 -15.85
CA HIS A 16 5.92 -6.91 -14.63
C HIS A 16 4.70 -7.84 -14.69
N ARG A 17 4.67 -8.85 -13.86
CA ARG A 17 3.57 -9.81 -13.72
C ARG A 17 3.29 -9.97 -12.23
N GLY A 18 2.38 -9.14 -11.70
CA GLY A 18 2.23 -8.97 -10.25
C GLY A 18 0.85 -9.30 -9.73
N ILE A 19 0.81 -9.51 -8.43
CA ILE A 19 -0.40 -9.46 -7.61
C ILE A 19 -0.21 -8.31 -6.62
N MET A 20 -1.24 -7.49 -6.44
CA MET A 20 -1.36 -6.57 -5.32
C MET A 20 -2.11 -7.30 -4.20
N LEU A 21 -1.58 -7.26 -3.00
CA LEU A 21 -2.20 -7.85 -1.82
C LEU A 21 -2.45 -6.76 -0.77
N ASP A 22 -3.71 -6.47 -0.53
CA ASP A 22 -4.17 -5.61 0.55
C ASP A 22 -4.32 -6.44 1.84
N VAL A 23 -3.40 -6.24 2.78
CA VAL A 23 -3.46 -6.86 4.12
C VAL A 23 -4.05 -5.91 5.15
N VAL A 24 -4.44 -4.71 4.73
CA VAL A 24 -4.94 -3.65 5.60
C VAL A 24 -6.42 -3.85 5.90
N ARG A 25 -7.26 -3.86 4.85
CA ARG A 25 -8.71 -3.99 5.01
C ARG A 25 -9.05 -5.35 5.62
N ASN A 26 -8.29 -6.37 5.24
CA ASN A 26 -8.38 -7.71 5.82
C ASN A 26 -6.97 -8.26 6.05
N TYR A 27 -6.61 -8.57 7.31
CA TYR A 27 -5.31 -9.10 7.63
C TYR A 27 -5.18 -10.56 7.21
N TYR A 28 -4.10 -10.87 6.50
CA TYR A 28 -3.74 -12.23 6.14
C TYR A 28 -2.57 -12.71 6.99
N PRO A 29 -2.72 -13.83 7.72
CA PRO A 29 -1.59 -14.46 8.42
C PRO A 29 -0.44 -14.76 7.45
N VAL A 30 0.80 -14.63 7.91
CA VAL A 30 2.01 -14.81 7.09
C VAL A 30 2.03 -16.15 6.35
N ASP A 31 1.51 -17.21 6.97
CA ASP A 31 1.39 -18.53 6.32
C ASP A 31 0.50 -18.52 5.07
N SER A 32 -0.52 -17.66 5.05
CA SER A 32 -1.36 -17.46 3.86
C SER A 32 -0.59 -16.71 2.77
N ILE A 33 0.25 -15.76 3.15
CA ILE A 33 1.08 -15.01 2.21
C ILE A 33 2.14 -15.93 1.58
N TYR A 34 2.73 -16.84 2.33
CA TYR A 34 3.64 -17.87 1.78
C TYR A 34 2.94 -18.73 0.70
N ARG A 35 1.70 -19.14 0.93
CA ARG A 35 0.92 -19.87 -0.09
C ARG A 35 0.66 -19.04 -1.34
N ILE A 36 0.39 -17.74 -1.18
CA ILE A 36 0.24 -16.82 -2.32
C ILE A 36 1.55 -16.75 -3.10
N LEU A 37 2.69 -16.61 -2.44
CA LEU A 37 4.00 -16.61 -3.08
C LEU A 37 4.31 -17.93 -3.83
N ASP A 38 3.90 -19.06 -3.28
CA ASP A 38 4.03 -20.36 -3.97
C ASP A 38 3.17 -20.42 -5.24
N ILE A 39 1.94 -19.94 -5.17
CA ILE A 39 1.04 -19.84 -6.33
C ILE A 39 1.62 -18.87 -7.37
N MET A 40 2.13 -17.72 -6.94
CA MET A 40 2.79 -16.75 -7.82
C MET A 40 3.97 -17.38 -8.55
N ALA A 41 4.84 -18.08 -7.82
CA ALA A 41 5.99 -18.77 -8.42
C ALA A 41 5.57 -19.85 -9.42
N TYR A 42 4.54 -20.63 -9.09
CA TYR A 42 3.99 -21.66 -10.00
C TYR A 42 3.47 -21.06 -11.30
N HIS A 43 2.83 -19.89 -11.25
CA HIS A 43 2.30 -19.17 -12.41
C HIS A 43 3.31 -18.19 -13.04
N LYS A 44 4.57 -18.20 -12.62
CA LYS A 44 5.64 -17.31 -13.12
C LYS A 44 5.33 -15.82 -12.92
N LEU A 45 4.55 -15.48 -11.90
CA LEU A 45 4.40 -14.11 -11.44
C LEU A 45 5.66 -13.70 -10.67
N ASN A 46 6.09 -12.45 -10.82
CA ASN A 46 7.39 -12.01 -10.31
C ASN A 46 7.34 -10.74 -9.44
N VAL A 47 6.16 -10.24 -9.16
CA VAL A 47 5.99 -9.03 -8.33
C VAL A 47 4.85 -9.22 -7.35
N LEU A 48 5.15 -9.10 -6.05
CA LEU A 48 4.17 -8.86 -5.00
C LEU A 48 4.15 -7.36 -4.69
N HIS A 49 3.10 -6.66 -5.08
CA HIS A 49 2.80 -5.33 -4.59
C HIS A 49 2.10 -5.47 -3.24
N PHE A 50 2.71 -4.96 -2.19
CA PHE A 50 2.32 -5.27 -0.83
C PHE A 50 1.82 -4.02 -0.11
N HIS A 51 0.49 -3.90 -0.02
CA HIS A 51 -0.21 -2.78 0.59
C HIS A 51 -0.26 -2.95 2.12
N LEU A 52 0.56 -2.18 2.83
CA LEU A 52 0.88 -2.39 4.24
C LEU A 52 0.25 -1.36 5.19
N SER A 53 -0.26 -0.25 4.66
CA SER A 53 -0.91 0.80 5.45
C SER A 53 -2.04 1.44 4.68
N ASP A 54 -3.10 1.82 5.39
CA ASP A 54 -4.26 2.54 4.86
C ASP A 54 -5.08 3.14 6.02
N ASP A 55 -6.28 3.61 5.73
CA ASP A 55 -7.20 4.19 6.71
C ASP A 55 -7.62 3.19 7.80
N GLU A 56 -7.77 1.93 7.43
CA GLU A 56 -8.34 0.90 8.28
C GLU A 56 -7.31 0.16 9.15
N ALA A 57 -6.03 0.21 8.79
CA ALA A 57 -4.96 -0.29 9.67
C ALA A 57 -3.56 0.07 9.18
N TRP A 58 -2.60 -0.19 10.09
CA TRP A 58 -1.17 -0.27 9.80
C TRP A 58 -0.68 -1.69 10.06
N ARG A 59 -0.04 -2.35 9.10
CA ARG A 59 0.21 -3.79 9.15
C ARG A 59 1.68 -4.22 9.22
N LEU A 60 2.62 -3.29 9.33
CA LEU A 60 4.04 -3.61 9.43
C LEU A 60 4.64 -2.98 10.70
N GLU A 61 5.33 -3.78 11.48
CA GLU A 61 6.11 -3.27 12.61
C GLU A 61 7.28 -2.42 12.11
N ILE A 62 7.37 -1.19 12.62
CA ILE A 62 8.45 -0.26 12.34
C ILE A 62 9.22 0.01 13.64
N PRO A 63 10.51 -0.37 13.72
CA PRO A 63 11.34 -0.09 14.88
C PRO A 63 11.32 1.39 15.27
N GLY A 64 11.11 1.67 16.55
CA GLY A 64 11.00 3.04 17.06
C GLY A 64 9.60 3.67 16.97
N LEU A 65 8.64 3.02 16.33
CA LEU A 65 7.26 3.49 16.19
C LEU A 65 6.24 2.42 16.62
N PRO A 66 6.29 1.93 17.87
CA PRO A 66 5.42 0.82 18.30
C PRO A 66 3.92 1.16 18.23
N GLN A 67 3.55 2.43 18.35
CA GLN A 67 2.15 2.88 18.29
C GLN A 67 1.47 2.50 16.96
N LEU A 68 2.23 2.43 15.87
CA LEU A 68 1.71 2.05 14.55
C LEU A 68 1.06 0.66 14.58
N THR A 69 1.61 -0.27 15.37
CA THR A 69 1.06 -1.62 15.50
C THR A 69 0.24 -1.80 16.78
N GLU A 70 0.59 -1.16 17.88
CA GLU A 70 -0.16 -1.25 19.14
C GLU A 70 -1.56 -0.64 19.03
N ILE A 71 -1.72 0.45 18.29
CA ILE A 71 -2.98 1.15 18.05
C ILE A 71 -3.47 0.88 16.63
N GLY A 72 -2.63 1.18 15.63
CA GLY A 72 -3.02 1.19 14.22
C GLY A 72 -3.30 -0.20 13.62
N SER A 73 -2.89 -1.31 14.25
CA SER A 73 -3.19 -2.65 13.74
C SER A 73 -4.44 -3.29 14.37
N ARG A 74 -5.14 -2.59 15.25
CA ARG A 74 -6.23 -3.13 16.05
C ARG A 74 -7.51 -2.33 15.85
N ARG A 75 -8.64 -3.02 15.78
CA ARG A 75 -9.97 -2.43 15.65
C ARG A 75 -10.84 -2.89 16.80
N GLY A 76 -11.61 -1.98 17.37
CA GLY A 76 -12.51 -2.30 18.48
C GLY A 76 -13.44 -1.15 18.80
N PHE A 77 -14.37 -1.38 19.73
CA PHE A 77 -15.19 -0.31 20.25
C PHE A 77 -14.32 0.68 21.03
N THR A 78 -14.35 1.92 20.59
CA THR A 78 -13.61 3.03 21.18
C THR A 78 -14.39 4.33 21.00
N THR A 79 -14.12 5.31 21.83
CA THR A 79 -14.74 6.65 21.74
C THR A 79 -13.80 7.69 21.12
N ASP A 80 -12.50 7.46 21.17
CA ASP A 80 -11.47 8.45 20.81
C ASP A 80 -10.31 7.86 19.97
N GLU A 81 -10.34 6.55 19.75
CA GLU A 81 -9.31 5.81 19.01
C GLU A 81 -7.90 5.92 19.61
N SER A 82 -7.79 6.15 20.91
CA SER A 82 -6.50 6.25 21.61
C SER A 82 -5.82 4.89 21.83
N GLU A 83 -6.56 3.78 21.81
CA GLU A 83 -6.03 2.44 22.05
C GLU A 83 -6.24 1.47 20.88
N CYS A 84 -7.18 1.74 19.99
CA CYS A 84 -7.48 0.99 18.78
C CYS A 84 -8.33 1.84 17.84
N LEU A 85 -8.39 1.45 16.57
CA LEU A 85 -9.24 2.09 15.57
C LEU A 85 -10.70 1.63 15.72
N LEU A 86 -11.63 2.39 15.18
CA LEU A 86 -13.05 2.02 15.12
C LEU A 86 -13.26 0.74 14.31
N PRO A 87 -14.30 -0.05 14.60
CA PRO A 87 -14.69 -1.19 13.77
C PRO A 87 -14.99 -0.77 12.35
N MET A 88 -14.46 -1.53 11.37
CA MET A 88 -14.63 -1.28 9.95
C MET A 88 -14.73 -2.61 9.19
N TYR A 89 -15.39 -2.59 8.02
CA TYR A 89 -15.56 -3.78 7.18
C TYR A 89 -16.07 -5.01 7.96
N CYS A 90 -15.37 -6.15 7.84
CA CYS A 90 -15.83 -7.46 8.30
C CYS A 90 -15.62 -7.73 9.80
N GLY A 91 -15.29 -6.73 10.61
CA GLY A 91 -15.06 -7.03 12.02
C GLY A 91 -14.38 -5.91 12.81
N GLY A 92 -13.77 -6.31 13.93
CA GLY A 92 -13.09 -5.37 14.80
C GLY A 92 -13.96 -4.88 15.96
N TRP A 93 -14.86 -5.72 16.46
CA TRP A 93 -15.67 -5.41 17.66
C TRP A 93 -14.83 -5.47 18.93
N ASP A 94 -13.91 -6.42 19.01
CA ASP A 94 -12.97 -6.60 20.10
C ASP A 94 -11.55 -6.47 19.59
N PRO A 95 -10.76 -5.47 20.04
CA PRO A 95 -9.39 -5.25 19.56
C PRO A 95 -8.42 -6.37 19.95
N ASN A 96 -8.83 -7.30 20.81
CA ASN A 96 -8.03 -8.45 21.22
C ASN A 96 -8.49 -9.76 20.58
N ALA A 97 -9.59 -9.75 19.83
CA ALA A 97 -10.09 -10.95 19.18
C ALA A 97 -9.15 -11.42 18.06
N PRO A 98 -8.93 -12.74 17.92
CA PRO A 98 -8.11 -13.31 16.85
C PRO A 98 -8.90 -13.33 15.53
N THR A 99 -9.24 -12.17 15.01
CA THR A 99 -9.96 -11.98 13.75
C THR A 99 -9.05 -11.33 12.71
N THR A 100 -9.46 -11.37 11.44
CA THR A 100 -8.73 -10.72 10.35
C THR A 100 -8.84 -9.17 10.37
N ALA A 101 -9.58 -8.61 11.32
CA ALA A 101 -9.56 -7.17 11.60
C ALA A 101 -8.27 -6.76 12.30
N ASN A 102 -7.68 -7.65 13.09
CA ASN A 102 -6.54 -7.41 13.98
C ASN A 102 -5.31 -8.18 13.50
N GLY A 103 -4.14 -7.61 13.73
CA GLY A 103 -2.86 -8.23 13.42
C GLY A 103 -1.92 -7.36 12.62
N TYR A 104 -0.67 -7.73 12.65
CA TYR A 104 0.39 -7.09 11.89
C TYR A 104 1.52 -8.08 11.61
N ILE A 105 2.39 -7.72 10.71
CA ILE A 105 3.58 -8.48 10.36
C ILE A 105 4.74 -7.90 11.18
N THR A 106 5.35 -8.74 12.03
CA THR A 106 6.53 -8.30 12.78
C THR A 106 7.70 -8.07 11.84
N ARG A 107 8.68 -7.28 12.28
CA ARG A 107 9.92 -7.01 11.54
C ARG A 107 10.58 -8.31 11.09
N GLU A 108 10.74 -9.27 12.00
CA GLU A 108 11.36 -10.57 11.73
C GLU A 108 10.58 -11.37 10.69
N LYS A 109 9.25 -11.39 10.80
CA LYS A 109 8.38 -12.07 9.84
C LYS A 109 8.39 -11.44 8.45
N TYR A 110 8.51 -10.12 8.38
CA TYR A 110 8.68 -9.44 7.11
C TYR A 110 10.01 -9.82 6.44
N ILE A 111 11.11 -9.84 7.19
CA ILE A 111 12.43 -10.28 6.70
C ILE A 111 12.39 -11.74 6.23
N GLU A 112 11.74 -12.64 6.98
CA GLU A 112 11.55 -14.03 6.57
C GLU A 112 10.75 -14.13 5.25
N LEU A 113 9.68 -13.33 5.11
CA LEU A 113 8.85 -13.24 3.91
C LEU A 113 9.66 -12.76 2.70
N LEU A 114 10.49 -11.74 2.88
CA LEU A 114 11.37 -11.24 1.83
C LEU A 114 12.35 -12.31 1.33
N ARG A 115 12.96 -13.07 2.24
CA ARG A 115 13.84 -14.20 1.89
C ARG A 115 13.08 -15.27 1.11
N TYR A 116 11.88 -15.61 1.59
CA TYR A 116 11.02 -16.60 0.95
C TYR A 116 10.58 -16.19 -0.46
N ALA A 117 10.25 -14.91 -0.65
CA ALA A 117 9.95 -14.34 -1.96
C ALA A 117 11.18 -14.35 -2.88
N GLY A 118 12.35 -14.00 -2.35
CA GLY A 118 13.62 -13.99 -3.10
C GLY A 118 14.00 -15.36 -3.66
N GLU A 119 13.82 -16.42 -2.87
CA GLU A 119 14.01 -17.82 -3.30
C GLU A 119 13.10 -18.23 -4.47
N ARG A 120 12.00 -17.51 -4.66
CA ARG A 120 11.01 -17.70 -5.74
C ARG A 120 11.13 -16.70 -6.88
N HIS A 121 12.19 -15.89 -6.86
CA HIS A 121 12.40 -14.81 -7.83
C HIS A 121 11.24 -13.80 -7.88
N ILE A 122 10.56 -13.59 -6.76
CA ILE A 122 9.48 -12.63 -6.60
C ILE A 122 10.04 -11.38 -5.92
N ARG A 123 9.92 -10.25 -6.59
CA ARG A 123 10.20 -8.93 -6.02
C ARG A 123 9.03 -8.51 -5.13
N VAL A 124 9.33 -8.05 -3.94
CA VAL A 124 8.33 -7.43 -3.05
C VAL A 124 8.46 -5.91 -3.19
N ILE A 125 7.36 -5.25 -3.54
CA ILE A 125 7.25 -3.78 -3.60
C ILE A 125 6.35 -3.37 -2.44
N PRO A 126 6.92 -2.83 -1.34
CA PRO A 126 6.12 -2.32 -0.25
C PRO A 126 5.40 -1.04 -0.67
N GLU A 127 4.17 -0.89 -0.22
CA GLU A 127 3.40 0.33 -0.32
C GLU A 127 3.09 0.88 1.06
N ILE A 128 3.40 2.14 1.24
CA ILE A 128 2.92 2.99 2.32
C ILE A 128 2.23 4.16 1.64
N ASP A 129 0.92 4.14 1.65
CA ASP A 129 0.12 5.16 1.00
C ASP A 129 0.23 6.50 1.71
N MET A 130 0.35 7.59 0.92
CA MET A 130 0.54 8.94 1.44
C MET A 130 0.23 10.01 0.40
N PRO A 131 -0.20 11.20 0.80
CA PRO A 131 -0.53 11.68 2.15
C PRO A 131 -1.97 11.38 2.57
N GLY A 132 -2.80 10.84 1.67
CA GLY A 132 -4.11 10.25 1.92
C GLY A 132 -3.99 8.82 2.41
N HIS A 133 -5.12 8.17 2.72
CA HIS A 133 -5.15 6.79 3.22
C HIS A 133 -4.22 6.54 4.43
N MET A 134 -4.02 7.59 5.25
CA MET A 134 -3.10 7.54 6.39
C MET A 134 -3.82 7.63 7.74
N ARG A 135 -5.12 7.36 7.79
CA ARG A 135 -5.91 7.51 9.00
C ARG A 135 -5.36 6.66 10.16
N ALA A 136 -4.99 5.40 9.90
CA ALA A 136 -4.43 4.54 10.93
C ALA A 136 -3.13 5.11 11.52
N ALA A 137 -2.21 5.59 10.68
CA ALA A 137 -0.98 6.25 11.12
C ALA A 137 -1.28 7.55 11.88
N LYS A 138 -2.21 8.36 11.37
CA LYS A 138 -2.63 9.63 12.00
C LYS A 138 -3.19 9.40 13.40
N LYS A 139 -4.05 8.37 13.60
CA LYS A 139 -4.58 8.01 14.92
C LYS A 139 -3.50 7.48 15.85
N ALA A 140 -2.64 6.62 15.35
CA ALA A 140 -1.55 6.04 16.14
C ALA A 140 -0.52 7.09 16.60
N MET A 141 -0.18 8.06 15.74
CA MET A 141 0.85 9.06 16.01
C MET A 141 0.27 10.36 16.59
N GLY A 142 -1.03 10.56 16.53
CA GLY A 142 -1.73 11.69 17.12
C GLY A 142 -1.19 13.06 16.68
N ASN A 143 -0.94 13.95 17.64
CA ASN A 143 -0.50 15.33 17.41
C ASN A 143 0.84 15.47 16.65
N LEU A 144 1.57 14.38 16.42
CA LEU A 144 2.77 14.40 15.61
C LEU A 144 2.44 14.55 14.11
N LEU A 145 1.33 13.93 13.65
CA LEU A 145 0.91 13.95 12.25
C LEU A 145 -0.31 14.84 11.97
N THR A 146 -0.89 15.47 12.99
CA THR A 146 -2.02 16.37 12.83
C THR A 146 -2.10 17.37 13.99
N ASP A 147 -2.99 18.36 13.87
CA ASP A 147 -3.44 19.22 14.97
C ASP A 147 -4.87 19.69 14.74
N SER A 148 -5.43 20.42 15.72
CA SER A 148 -6.82 20.88 15.67
C SER A 148 -7.10 21.84 14.51
N ALA A 149 -6.12 22.60 14.04
CA ALA A 149 -6.28 23.52 12.92
C ALA A 149 -6.36 22.76 11.59
N PHE A 150 -5.52 21.71 11.44
CA PHE A 150 -5.57 20.84 10.27
C PHE A 150 -6.86 20.00 10.27
N ASP A 151 -7.24 19.44 11.43
CA ASP A 151 -8.45 18.64 11.59
C ASP A 151 -9.75 19.43 11.40
N ALA A 152 -9.68 20.76 11.46
CA ALA A 152 -10.81 21.64 11.12
C ALA A 152 -11.03 21.81 9.59
N ARG A 153 -10.13 21.28 8.75
CA ARG A 153 -10.33 21.29 7.28
C ARG A 153 -11.53 20.41 6.92
N VAL A 154 -12.34 20.92 6.00
CA VAL A 154 -13.57 20.24 5.59
C VAL A 154 -13.32 19.48 4.29
N TYR A 155 -13.25 18.17 4.40
CA TYR A 155 -13.16 17.28 3.25
C TYR A 155 -13.81 15.92 3.56
N LYS A 156 -13.97 15.10 2.54
CA LYS A 156 -14.50 13.75 2.64
C LYS A 156 -13.82 12.84 1.62
N SER A 157 -13.25 11.74 2.09
CA SER A 157 -12.61 10.75 1.21
C SER A 157 -13.65 9.88 0.48
N ALA A 158 -13.19 9.10 -0.48
CA ALA A 158 -14.01 8.13 -1.19
C ALA A 158 -14.68 7.11 -0.23
N GLN A 159 -13.99 6.73 0.85
CA GLN A 159 -14.48 5.83 1.91
C GLN A 159 -15.27 6.57 3.00
N ASN A 160 -15.59 7.83 2.78
CA ASN A 160 -16.35 8.71 3.69
C ASN A 160 -15.61 9.16 4.95
N TYR A 161 -14.30 9.02 5.06
CA TYR A 161 -13.51 9.60 6.14
C TYR A 161 -13.32 11.11 5.96
N THR A 162 -13.22 11.81 7.07
CA THR A 162 -12.95 13.25 7.13
C THR A 162 -11.61 13.57 7.81
N ASP A 163 -10.83 12.52 8.13
CA ASP A 163 -9.63 12.59 8.95
C ASP A 163 -8.49 11.67 8.45
N ASN A 164 -8.50 11.32 7.15
CA ASN A 164 -7.58 10.34 6.58
C ASN A 164 -6.34 10.93 5.88
N VAL A 165 -6.13 12.22 5.96
CA VAL A 165 -4.96 12.90 5.41
C VAL A 165 -4.09 13.41 6.56
N ILE A 166 -2.78 13.22 6.48
CA ILE A 166 -1.83 13.78 7.46
C ILE A 166 -1.55 15.26 7.19
N ASP A 167 -1.17 15.99 8.22
CA ASP A 167 -0.74 17.37 8.08
C ASP A 167 0.69 17.43 7.51
N VAL A 168 0.78 17.54 6.20
CA VAL A 168 2.05 17.60 5.46
C VAL A 168 2.87 18.85 5.74
N THR A 169 2.30 19.86 6.40
CA THR A 169 3.01 21.10 6.77
C THR A 169 3.83 20.94 8.05
N LYS A 170 3.58 19.86 8.81
CA LYS A 170 4.37 19.53 9.99
C LYS A 170 5.73 18.96 9.59
N PRO A 171 6.84 19.46 10.13
CA PRO A 171 8.17 18.90 9.86
C PRO A 171 8.24 17.39 10.16
N TYR A 172 7.57 16.94 11.21
CA TYR A 172 7.55 15.54 11.61
C TYR A 172 6.88 14.62 10.57
N ALA A 173 5.98 15.12 9.74
CA ALA A 173 5.35 14.30 8.69
C ALA A 173 6.40 13.71 7.73
N VAL A 174 7.36 14.52 7.30
CA VAL A 174 8.45 14.07 6.42
C VAL A 174 9.46 13.22 7.19
N GLU A 175 9.79 13.59 8.44
CA GLU A 175 10.67 12.79 9.31
C GLU A 175 10.09 11.39 9.57
N PHE A 176 8.78 11.30 9.79
CA PHE A 176 8.05 10.05 9.95
C PHE A 176 8.18 9.16 8.71
N ILE A 177 7.89 9.70 7.52
CA ILE A 177 8.01 8.96 6.25
C ILE A 177 9.45 8.54 6.01
N ASP A 178 10.41 9.40 6.26
CA ASP A 178 11.84 9.07 6.14
C ASP A 178 12.23 7.91 7.07
N HIS A 179 11.78 7.94 8.32
CA HIS A 179 12.04 6.86 9.26
C HIS A 179 11.42 5.53 8.79
N VAL A 180 10.17 5.54 8.35
CA VAL A 180 9.47 4.34 7.84
C VAL A 180 10.19 3.75 6.64
N ILE A 181 10.54 4.58 5.64
CA ILE A 181 11.26 4.12 4.44
C ILE A 181 12.64 3.57 4.84
N THR A 182 13.36 4.27 5.73
CA THR A 182 14.66 3.83 6.23
C THR A 182 14.60 2.44 6.85
N GLU A 183 13.64 2.18 7.73
CA GLU A 183 13.51 0.88 8.38
C GLU A 183 13.11 -0.23 7.40
N ILE A 184 12.24 0.06 6.43
CA ILE A 184 11.91 -0.89 5.36
C ILE A 184 13.14 -1.21 4.50
N VAL A 185 13.94 -0.21 4.12
CA VAL A 185 15.21 -0.43 3.39
C VAL A 185 16.13 -1.36 4.18
N LYS A 186 16.32 -1.11 5.50
CA LYS A 186 17.15 -1.98 6.36
C LYS A 186 16.62 -3.43 6.42
N MET A 187 15.30 -3.62 6.47
CA MET A 187 14.71 -4.96 6.45
C MET A 187 15.03 -5.69 5.14
N HIS A 188 14.96 -5.01 4.02
CA HIS A 188 15.31 -5.55 2.71
C HIS A 188 16.80 -5.87 2.59
N GLU A 189 17.67 -5.02 3.12
CA GLU A 189 19.12 -5.27 3.18
C GLU A 189 19.43 -6.51 4.03
N GLU A 190 18.85 -6.61 5.21
CA GLU A 190 19.03 -7.76 6.11
C GLU A 190 18.49 -9.06 5.51
N ALA A 191 17.42 -8.99 4.73
CA ALA A 191 16.87 -10.11 4.00
C ALA A 191 17.73 -10.54 2.81
N ASN A 192 18.70 -9.73 2.38
CA ASN A 192 19.39 -9.85 1.11
C ASN A 192 18.42 -9.90 -0.08
N HIS A 193 17.34 -9.12 0.01
CA HIS A 193 16.30 -8.97 -1.00
C HIS A 193 16.27 -7.50 -1.47
N PRO A 194 16.90 -7.17 -2.62
CA PRO A 194 17.10 -5.78 -3.02
C PRO A 194 15.78 -5.03 -3.17
N LEU A 195 15.64 -3.90 -2.46
CA LEU A 195 14.57 -2.95 -2.68
C LEU A 195 15.00 -2.00 -3.81
N THR A 196 14.21 -1.93 -4.85
CA THR A 196 14.51 -1.08 -6.03
C THR A 196 13.36 -0.16 -6.39
N ILE A 197 12.17 -0.46 -5.90
CA ILE A 197 10.92 0.28 -6.15
C ILE A 197 10.20 0.43 -4.81
N PHE A 198 9.68 1.63 -4.55
CA PHE A 198 8.82 1.88 -3.39
C PHE A 198 7.52 2.53 -3.85
N ASN A 199 6.38 1.98 -3.41
CA ASN A 199 5.08 2.53 -3.74
C ASN A 199 4.65 3.51 -2.66
N ILE A 200 4.34 4.75 -3.07
CA ILE A 200 3.89 5.84 -2.20
C ILE A 200 2.38 6.04 -2.24
N GLY A 201 1.63 5.18 -2.95
CA GLY A 201 0.19 5.31 -3.14
C GLY A 201 -0.17 6.55 -3.94
N GLY A 202 -0.66 7.57 -3.26
CA GLY A 202 -0.94 8.90 -3.80
C GLY A 202 -2.33 9.06 -4.40
N ASP A 203 -3.17 8.05 -4.29
CA ASP A 203 -4.55 8.03 -4.77
C ASP A 203 -5.51 8.73 -3.81
N GLU A 204 -6.64 9.11 -4.37
CA GLU A 204 -7.85 9.54 -3.68
C GLU A 204 -7.65 10.62 -2.59
N VAL A 205 -6.60 11.44 -2.67
CA VAL A 205 -6.43 12.58 -1.74
C VAL A 205 -7.62 13.53 -1.88
N PRO A 206 -8.44 13.72 -0.83
CA PRO A 206 -9.70 14.43 -0.97
C PRO A 206 -9.50 15.90 -1.29
N LYS A 207 -10.33 16.42 -2.19
CA LYS A 207 -10.35 17.85 -2.46
C LYS A 207 -10.69 18.64 -1.19
N GLY A 208 -9.85 19.63 -0.88
CA GLY A 208 -9.99 20.46 0.33
C GLY A 208 -9.15 19.99 1.52
N ALA A 209 -8.57 18.79 1.47
CA ALA A 209 -7.65 18.32 2.50
C ALA A 209 -6.30 19.06 2.44
N LEU A 210 -5.77 19.24 1.23
CA LEU A 210 -4.50 19.95 0.97
C LEU A 210 -4.66 20.97 -0.14
N THR A 211 -3.85 22.02 -0.11
CA THR A 211 -3.62 22.83 -1.29
C THR A 211 -2.71 22.10 -2.27
N LYS A 212 -2.70 22.53 -3.53
CA LYS A 212 -1.81 21.92 -4.53
C LYS A 212 -0.33 22.10 -4.17
N GLU A 213 -0.01 23.25 -3.61
CA GLU A 213 1.34 23.62 -3.19
C GLU A 213 1.82 22.76 -2.00
N GLU A 214 0.96 22.58 -1.00
CA GLU A 214 1.24 21.68 0.14
C GLU A 214 1.50 20.24 -0.34
N HIS A 215 0.63 19.73 -1.21
CA HIS A 215 0.75 18.38 -1.75
C HIS A 215 2.04 18.22 -2.58
N GLN A 216 2.30 19.15 -3.53
CA GLN A 216 3.52 19.12 -4.34
C GLN A 216 4.78 19.16 -3.47
N ALA A 217 4.83 20.09 -2.50
CA ALA A 217 5.99 20.23 -1.62
C ALA A 217 6.26 18.95 -0.80
N PHE A 218 5.20 18.28 -0.35
CA PHE A 218 5.34 17.00 0.35
C PHE A 218 5.87 15.90 -0.57
N ILE A 219 5.27 15.72 -1.75
CA ILE A 219 5.71 14.70 -2.71
C ILE A 219 7.16 14.95 -3.13
N ASP A 220 7.57 16.20 -3.37
CA ASP A 220 8.96 16.54 -3.72
C ASP A 220 9.95 16.10 -2.62
N GLN A 221 9.58 16.25 -1.34
CA GLN A 221 10.39 15.78 -0.21
C GLN A 221 10.44 14.24 -0.15
N VAL A 222 9.32 13.56 -0.34
CA VAL A 222 9.25 12.09 -0.40
C VAL A 222 10.10 11.56 -1.54
N LEU A 223 10.04 12.15 -2.74
CA LEU A 223 10.89 11.79 -3.87
C LEU A 223 12.38 11.98 -3.54
N GLY A 224 12.74 13.03 -2.80
CA GLY A 224 14.09 13.25 -2.30
C GLY A 224 14.57 12.14 -1.34
N ILE A 225 13.67 11.63 -0.49
CA ILE A 225 13.95 10.47 0.37
C ILE A 225 14.22 9.22 -0.49
N LEU A 226 13.32 8.90 -1.44
CA LEU A 226 13.49 7.75 -2.32
C LEU A 226 14.79 7.82 -3.12
N GLN A 227 15.15 9.01 -3.61
CA GLN A 227 16.39 9.22 -4.36
C GLN A 227 17.65 8.91 -3.52
N ARG A 228 17.66 9.24 -2.22
CA ARG A 228 18.80 8.90 -1.32
C ARG A 228 19.05 7.39 -1.25
N TYR A 229 18.00 6.60 -1.34
CA TYR A 229 18.07 5.13 -1.33
C TYR A 229 18.11 4.52 -2.73
N HIS A 230 18.23 5.34 -3.79
CA HIS A 230 18.18 4.89 -5.18
C HIS A 230 16.91 4.10 -5.54
N LEU A 231 15.79 4.42 -4.90
CA LEU A 231 14.50 3.78 -5.12
C LEU A 231 13.73 4.48 -6.24
N GLN A 232 13.18 3.69 -7.15
CA GLN A 232 12.26 4.18 -8.16
C GLN A 232 10.88 4.39 -7.52
N PRO A 233 10.28 5.58 -7.62
CA PRO A 233 8.94 5.80 -7.11
C PRO A 233 7.90 5.01 -7.91
N MET A 234 6.86 4.55 -7.23
CA MET A 234 5.67 3.95 -7.79
C MET A 234 4.45 4.52 -7.07
N GLY A 235 3.29 4.55 -7.73
CA GLY A 235 2.03 4.95 -7.12
C GLY A 235 0.85 4.75 -8.07
N TRP A 236 -0.33 5.10 -7.60
CA TRP A 236 -1.55 5.06 -8.39
C TRP A 236 -1.55 6.19 -9.43
N GLU A 237 -2.43 6.17 -10.41
CA GLU A 237 -2.37 7.09 -11.57
C GLU A 237 -2.40 8.58 -11.20
N GLU A 238 -2.93 8.93 -10.02
CA GLU A 238 -3.00 10.30 -9.51
C GLU A 238 -1.64 10.92 -9.23
N ILE A 239 -0.58 10.11 -8.98
CA ILE A 239 0.77 10.65 -8.80
C ILE A 239 1.29 11.39 -10.03
N THR A 240 0.71 11.15 -11.22
CA THR A 240 1.06 11.88 -12.44
C THR A 240 0.76 13.38 -12.36
N HIS A 241 -0.05 13.81 -11.40
CA HIS A 241 -0.31 15.23 -11.13
C HIS A 241 0.87 15.94 -10.45
N PHE A 242 1.74 15.18 -9.77
CA PHE A 242 2.82 15.68 -8.94
C PHE A 242 4.21 15.18 -9.37
N CYS A 243 4.29 13.95 -9.87
CA CYS A 243 5.52 13.35 -10.37
C CYS A 243 5.63 13.56 -11.88
N LYS A 244 6.68 14.23 -12.33
CA LYS A 244 6.95 14.37 -13.77
C LYS A 244 7.51 13.08 -14.35
N PRO A 245 7.40 12.83 -15.68
CA PRO A 245 7.96 11.63 -16.35
C PRO A 245 9.44 11.41 -16.08
N GLU A 246 10.22 12.49 -15.92
CA GLU A 246 11.66 12.45 -15.63
C GLU A 246 11.98 11.77 -14.28
N SER A 247 11.02 11.76 -13.34
CA SER A 247 11.16 11.01 -12.09
C SER A 247 11.16 9.50 -12.33
N ARG A 248 10.71 9.05 -13.51
CA ARG A 248 10.51 7.64 -13.88
C ARG A 248 9.53 6.91 -12.95
N ALA A 249 8.61 7.65 -12.31
CA ALA A 249 7.58 7.06 -11.47
C ALA A 249 6.78 6.03 -12.26
N ILE A 250 6.61 4.84 -11.69
CA ILE A 250 5.78 3.79 -12.26
C ILE A 250 4.34 4.07 -11.83
N CYS A 251 3.42 4.14 -12.78
CA CYS A 251 2.02 4.48 -12.51
C CYS A 251 1.11 3.25 -12.67
N TYR A 252 0.38 2.92 -11.61
CA TYR A 252 -0.73 1.96 -11.70
C TYR A 252 -1.95 2.65 -12.27
N SER A 253 -2.44 2.17 -13.41
CA SER A 253 -3.72 2.61 -13.96
C SER A 253 -4.83 1.71 -13.44
N TRP A 254 -5.63 2.22 -12.50
CA TRP A 254 -6.64 1.46 -11.79
C TRP A 254 -8.08 1.90 -12.11
N LEU A 255 -8.28 3.19 -12.44
CA LEU A 255 -9.58 3.68 -12.83
C LEU A 255 -10.06 3.04 -14.15
N ASN A 256 -11.36 2.92 -14.29
CA ASN A 256 -12.00 2.28 -15.43
C ASN A 256 -11.96 3.17 -16.69
N SER A 257 -10.76 3.41 -17.21
CA SER A 257 -10.50 4.18 -18.41
C SER A 257 -9.69 3.36 -19.41
N ASP A 258 -10.16 3.27 -20.64
CA ASP A 258 -9.42 2.59 -21.72
C ASP A 258 -8.34 3.49 -22.35
N THR A 259 -8.40 4.82 -22.16
CA THR A 259 -7.46 5.78 -22.74
C THR A 259 -6.38 6.22 -21.77
N LYS A 260 -6.67 6.30 -20.48
CA LYS A 260 -5.72 6.82 -19.48
C LYS A 260 -4.37 6.11 -19.44
N PRO A 261 -4.30 4.76 -19.51
CA PRO A 261 -3.01 4.07 -19.58
C PRO A 261 -2.19 4.47 -20.79
N LEU A 262 -2.82 4.67 -21.95
CA LEU A 262 -2.15 5.10 -23.17
C LEU A 262 -1.64 6.53 -23.05
N GLU A 263 -2.44 7.45 -22.53
CA GLU A 263 -2.06 8.83 -22.27
C GLU A 263 -0.82 8.92 -21.36
N MET A 264 -0.79 8.13 -20.28
CA MET A 264 0.37 8.06 -19.38
C MET A 264 1.60 7.51 -20.07
N ALA A 265 1.45 6.43 -20.83
CA ALA A 265 2.56 5.83 -21.60
C ALA A 265 3.10 6.79 -22.65
N GLU A 266 2.25 7.49 -23.40
CA GLU A 266 2.61 8.53 -24.37
C GLU A 266 3.32 9.72 -23.71
N ALA A 267 2.92 10.06 -22.47
CA ALA A 267 3.60 11.06 -21.67
C ALA A 267 4.98 10.61 -21.14
N GLY A 268 5.32 9.32 -21.28
CA GLY A 268 6.62 8.76 -20.91
C GLY A 268 6.69 8.07 -19.56
N TYR A 269 5.55 7.80 -18.92
CA TYR A 269 5.52 7.02 -17.67
C TYR A 269 5.56 5.51 -17.97
N PRO A 270 6.32 4.72 -17.20
CA PRO A 270 6.10 3.29 -17.11
C PRO A 270 4.71 3.02 -16.49
N VAL A 271 3.90 2.20 -17.15
CA VAL A 271 2.51 1.95 -16.72
C VAL A 271 2.30 0.49 -16.39
N VAL A 272 1.63 0.24 -15.27
CA VAL A 272 1.10 -1.07 -14.88
C VAL A 272 -0.43 -1.03 -14.97
N LEU A 273 -1.00 -1.99 -15.69
CA LEU A 273 -2.45 -2.10 -15.83
C LEU A 273 -3.05 -2.81 -14.62
N ALA A 274 -3.97 -2.15 -13.94
CA ALA A 274 -4.66 -2.62 -12.75
C ALA A 274 -6.16 -2.24 -12.78
N ASN A 275 -6.79 -2.21 -13.96
CA ASN A 275 -8.18 -1.76 -14.12
C ASN A 275 -9.11 -2.46 -13.12
N ALA A 276 -9.77 -1.67 -12.28
CA ALA A 276 -10.57 -2.17 -11.18
C ALA A 276 -11.67 -3.13 -11.62
N ASN A 277 -12.45 -2.78 -12.65
CA ASN A 277 -13.55 -3.61 -13.15
C ASN A 277 -13.13 -4.90 -13.88
N ARG A 278 -11.83 -5.18 -14.02
CA ARG A 278 -11.31 -6.35 -14.72
C ARG A 278 -10.31 -7.18 -13.92
N LEU A 279 -9.60 -6.53 -13.00
CA LEU A 279 -8.44 -7.12 -12.33
C LEU A 279 -8.52 -7.08 -10.80
N TYR A 280 -9.56 -6.44 -10.22
CA TYR A 280 -9.80 -6.48 -8.78
C TYR A 280 -10.65 -7.70 -8.42
N PHE A 281 -10.28 -8.36 -7.33
CA PHE A 281 -10.95 -9.56 -6.82
C PHE A 281 -11.80 -9.30 -5.57
N ASP A 282 -12.02 -8.05 -5.23
CA ASP A 282 -12.84 -7.62 -4.11
C ASP A 282 -14.32 -7.42 -4.47
N PHE A 283 -14.67 -7.51 -5.76
CA PHE A 283 -16.04 -7.35 -6.23
C PHE A 283 -16.91 -8.60 -6.02
N ALA A 284 -18.18 -8.34 -5.72
CA ALA A 284 -19.21 -9.37 -5.72
C ALA A 284 -19.45 -9.90 -7.14
N TYR A 285 -19.77 -11.18 -7.27
CA TYR A 285 -20.15 -11.78 -8.56
C TYR A 285 -21.53 -11.34 -9.03
N CYS A 286 -22.41 -10.98 -8.11
CA CYS A 286 -23.76 -10.52 -8.43
C CYS A 286 -24.36 -9.72 -7.27
N ASN A 287 -25.47 -9.02 -7.55
CA ASN A 287 -26.23 -8.31 -6.52
C ASN A 287 -27.09 -9.29 -5.70
N HIS A 288 -26.45 -10.04 -4.80
CA HIS A 288 -27.13 -10.94 -3.89
C HIS A 288 -26.65 -10.68 -2.46
N HIS A 289 -27.56 -10.76 -1.48
CA HIS A 289 -27.26 -10.42 -0.08
C HIS A 289 -26.24 -11.35 0.61
N GLU A 290 -25.98 -12.53 0.06
CA GLU A 290 -24.96 -13.46 0.54
C GLU A 290 -23.57 -13.23 -0.10
N GLU A 291 -23.50 -12.45 -1.18
CA GLU A 291 -22.24 -12.04 -1.80
C GLU A 291 -21.54 -11.00 -0.94
N LYS A 292 -20.31 -11.29 -0.56
CA LYS A 292 -19.54 -10.46 0.36
C LYS A 292 -18.63 -9.43 -0.32
N GLY A 293 -18.57 -9.43 -1.63
CA GLY A 293 -17.73 -8.51 -2.39
C GLY A 293 -18.31 -7.09 -2.43
N LEU A 294 -17.49 -6.17 -2.86
CA LEU A 294 -17.85 -4.78 -3.11
C LEU A 294 -18.57 -4.64 -4.45
N ASN A 295 -19.20 -3.50 -4.69
CA ASN A 295 -19.94 -3.24 -5.94
C ASN A 295 -19.69 -1.87 -6.56
N TRP A 296 -18.73 -1.11 -6.03
CA TRP A 296 -18.43 0.26 -6.48
C TRP A 296 -17.91 0.32 -7.93
N GLY A 297 -17.26 -0.71 -8.43
CA GLY A 297 -16.80 -0.84 -9.83
C GLY A 297 -17.64 -1.74 -10.70
N GLY A 298 -18.74 -2.30 -10.17
CA GLY A 298 -19.61 -3.25 -10.85
C GLY A 298 -19.62 -4.64 -10.21
N TYR A 299 -20.00 -5.64 -10.99
CA TYR A 299 -19.94 -7.05 -10.60
C TYR A 299 -18.98 -7.79 -11.54
N THR A 300 -18.25 -8.77 -11.03
CA THR A 300 -17.29 -9.58 -11.81
C THR A 300 -17.93 -10.81 -12.42
#